data_619a919e9797354d9c3915cf83f78efb
#
_entry.id   619a919e9797354d9c3915cf83f78efb
#
_cell.length_a   1.000
_cell.length_b   1.000
_cell.length_c   1.000
_cell.angle_alpha   90.00
_cell.angle_beta   90.00
_cell.angle_gamma   90.00
#
_symmetry.space_group_name_H-M   'P 1'
#
loop_
_entity.id
_entity.type
_entity.pdbx_description
1 polymer ?
#
loop_
_entity_poly.entity_id
_entity_poly.type
_entity_poly.pdbx_seq_one_letter_code
_entity_poly.pdbx_strand_id
1 'polypeptide(L)'
;VQPEKPVQPEKPVQPEESVQPVIPAPASPPEPAAMEETKSPVAVDSPDKPTGQEKDNTAEYEQVKITPLAKKVMEENAWSVDDVIHGLRRLRREDVEASMLSGREDEISGFRKPVSRSSNSERLSALRRKLSERLVSVKNETAMLTTFNEVDMKPIMDLRKRHQSAFVEKHGIKLGIMSFFMKACSVALQEFPYVNAMLDGENLVTYDYADISVAVSTPKGLMVPVIRNVESLGLAEIEKAIADVAEKARKGKLSIPEMTGGTFTITNGGIFGSMMSTPLINPPQSAILGMHNILERPVAMDGQVVIRPMMYVALSYDHRVIDGKDSVGFLLRVKQLLENPTDMLFGGSSGEKALLEI
;
A
#
# COMPACT_ATOMS: atom_id res chain seq x y z
N VAL A 1 -53.07 -63.15 3.05
CA VAL A 1 -52.14 -62.03 3.14
C VAL A 1 -51.84 -61.85 4.64
N GLN A 2 -50.66 -62.28 5.09
CA GLN A 2 -50.23 -62.16 6.47
C GLN A 2 -49.63 -60.76 6.69
N PRO A 3 -49.81 -60.14 7.86
CA PRO A 3 -49.23 -58.84 8.16
C PRO A 3 -47.74 -58.99 8.55
N GLU A 4 -46.90 -58.12 8.00
CA GLU A 4 -45.46 -58.00 8.30
C GLU A 4 -45.25 -57.54 9.73
N LYS A 5 -44.21 -58.13 10.38
CA LYS A 5 -43.75 -57.79 11.75
C LYS A 5 -43.04 -56.40 11.73
N PRO A 6 -43.17 -55.59 12.79
CA PRO A 6 -42.47 -54.33 12.92
C PRO A 6 -40.96 -54.54 13.15
N VAL A 7 -40.17 -53.78 12.39
CA VAL A 7 -38.71 -53.71 12.47
C VAL A 7 -38.33 -52.91 13.73
N GLN A 8 -37.46 -53.50 14.58
CA GLN A 8 -36.90 -52.81 15.75
C GLN A 8 -35.91 -51.75 15.31
N PRO A 9 -35.83 -50.59 16.01
CA PRO A 9 -34.85 -49.57 15.72
C PRO A 9 -33.45 -50.00 16.14
N GLU A 10 -32.49 -49.83 15.25
CA GLU A 10 -31.06 -50.06 15.51
C GLU A 10 -30.53 -49.06 16.55
N LYS A 11 -29.65 -49.54 17.44
CA LYS A 11 -28.97 -48.73 18.45
C LYS A 11 -28.01 -47.75 17.79
N PRO A 12 -27.86 -46.52 18.30
CA PRO A 12 -26.90 -45.56 17.77
C PRO A 12 -25.47 -46.06 17.98
N VAL A 13 -24.68 -46.03 16.91
CA VAL A 13 -23.24 -46.30 16.92
C VAL A 13 -22.55 -45.13 17.61
N GLN A 14 -21.73 -45.41 18.61
CA GLN A 14 -20.87 -44.44 19.29
C GLN A 14 -19.81 -43.96 18.27
N PRO A 15 -19.47 -42.65 18.22
CA PRO A 15 -18.38 -42.19 17.38
C PRO A 15 -17.03 -42.63 17.93
N GLU A 16 -16.19 -43.19 17.06
CA GLU A 16 -14.80 -43.53 17.36
C GLU A 16 -14.02 -42.27 17.80
N GLU A 17 -13.27 -42.36 18.88
CA GLU A 17 -12.34 -41.34 19.36
C GLU A 17 -11.30 -41.03 18.27
N SER A 18 -11.34 -39.80 17.74
CA SER A 18 -10.32 -39.31 16.84
C SER A 18 -9.00 -39.13 17.59
N VAL A 19 -7.99 -39.92 17.21
CA VAL A 19 -6.62 -39.79 17.67
C VAL A 19 -6.08 -38.43 17.22
N GLN A 20 -5.84 -37.51 18.16
CA GLN A 20 -5.17 -36.25 17.91
C GLN A 20 -3.69 -36.50 17.58
N PRO A 21 -3.13 -35.85 16.53
CA PRO A 21 -1.70 -35.91 16.28
C PRO A 21 -0.95 -35.15 17.39
N VAL A 22 -0.03 -35.82 18.05
CA VAL A 22 0.90 -35.24 19.03
C VAL A 22 1.87 -34.34 18.32
N ILE A 23 1.72 -33.05 18.52
CA ILE A 23 2.71 -32.04 18.07
C ILE A 23 3.85 -32.00 19.08
N PRO A 24 5.12 -32.27 18.71
CA PRO A 24 6.23 -32.15 19.64
C PRO A 24 6.42 -30.68 20.04
N ALA A 25 6.61 -30.44 21.33
CA ALA A 25 6.88 -29.15 21.91
C ALA A 25 8.17 -28.55 21.35
N PRO A 26 8.25 -27.22 21.12
CA PRO A 26 9.47 -26.58 20.66
C PRO A 26 10.55 -26.66 21.73
N ALA A 27 11.76 -27.05 21.32
CA ALA A 27 12.94 -27.10 22.17
C ALA A 27 13.27 -25.70 22.74
N SER A 28 13.55 -25.66 24.04
CA SER A 28 14.00 -24.46 24.74
C SER A 28 15.33 -23.94 24.16
N PRO A 29 15.53 -22.61 24.09
CA PRO A 29 16.79 -22.05 23.63
C PRO A 29 17.90 -22.35 24.64
N PRO A 30 19.18 -22.54 24.19
CA PRO A 30 20.29 -22.81 25.06
C PRO A 30 20.61 -21.61 25.95
N GLU A 31 20.88 -21.87 27.23
CA GLU A 31 21.42 -20.89 28.18
C GLU A 31 22.74 -20.29 27.68
N PRO A 32 22.96 -18.98 27.89
CA PRO A 32 24.24 -18.38 27.58
C PRO A 32 25.32 -18.84 28.54
N ALA A 33 26.37 -19.45 27.99
CA ALA A 33 27.56 -19.81 28.73
C ALA A 33 28.20 -18.57 29.39
N ALA A 34 28.51 -18.69 30.67
CA ALA A 34 29.23 -17.72 31.47
C ALA A 34 30.62 -17.47 30.86
N MET A 35 30.90 -16.24 30.44
CA MET A 35 32.26 -15.79 30.11
C MET A 35 32.97 -15.42 31.38
N GLU A 36 34.07 -16.10 31.66
CA GLU A 36 35.04 -15.79 32.70
C GLU A 36 35.63 -14.39 32.51
N GLU A 37 35.61 -13.64 33.60
CA GLU A 37 36.36 -12.39 33.74
C GLU A 37 37.87 -12.66 33.68
N THR A 38 38.51 -12.20 32.63
CA THR A 38 39.98 -12.04 32.66
C THR A 38 40.33 -10.54 32.84
N LYS A 39 41.05 -10.34 33.89
CA LYS A 39 41.62 -9.10 34.45
C LYS A 39 42.40 -8.30 33.38
N SER A 40 42.14 -7.00 33.35
CA SER A 40 43.16 -6.00 32.98
C SER A 40 44.31 -6.07 33.97
N PRO A 41 45.49 -5.61 33.70
CA PRO A 41 45.87 -4.39 33.02
C PRO A 41 47.18 -4.49 32.21
N VAL A 42 47.46 -3.59 31.30
CA VAL A 42 48.78 -2.90 31.23
C VAL A 42 48.60 -1.63 30.39
N ALA A 43 48.86 -0.50 31.01
CA ALA A 43 49.11 0.74 30.34
C ALA A 43 50.34 0.58 29.45
N VAL A 44 50.20 0.87 28.16
CA VAL A 44 51.35 1.08 27.29
C VAL A 44 51.29 2.52 26.78
N ASP A 45 52.33 3.17 27.14
CA ASP A 45 52.81 4.51 26.82
C ASP A 45 52.50 4.92 25.37
N SER A 46 52.06 6.17 25.26
CA SER A 46 52.02 6.89 24.00
C SER A 46 53.43 7.16 23.49
N PRO A 47 53.76 6.78 22.25
CA PRO A 47 54.99 7.29 21.68
C PRO A 47 54.81 8.75 21.21
N ASP A 48 55.74 9.56 21.63
CA ASP A 48 56.01 10.93 21.24
C ASP A 48 55.80 11.20 19.73
N LYS A 49 55.23 12.36 19.46
CA LYS A 49 55.34 13.04 18.18
C LYS A 49 56.84 13.30 17.88
N PRO A 50 57.34 12.85 16.74
CA PRO A 50 58.59 13.44 16.26
C PRO A 50 58.28 14.83 15.69
N THR A 51 58.76 15.82 16.37
CA THR A 51 59.08 17.14 15.79
C THR A 51 60.14 16.96 14.74
N GLY A 52 59.70 16.68 13.50
CA GLY A 52 60.56 16.70 12.31
C GLY A 52 60.71 18.15 11.86
N GLN A 53 61.87 18.66 12.01
CA GLN A 53 62.37 19.89 11.40
C GLN A 53 62.11 19.84 9.89
N GLU A 54 61.36 20.82 9.37
CA GLU A 54 61.40 21.18 7.97
C GLU A 54 62.86 21.47 7.55
N LYS A 55 63.50 20.51 6.95
CA LYS A 55 64.66 20.78 6.13
C LYS A 55 64.22 21.30 4.79
N ASP A 56 64.39 22.57 4.62
CA ASP A 56 64.29 23.34 3.39
C ASP A 56 65.29 22.72 2.37
N ASN A 57 64.84 21.80 1.54
CA ASN A 57 65.61 21.15 0.46
C ASN A 57 65.32 21.84 -0.88
N THR A 58 65.24 23.17 -0.91
CA THR A 58 65.06 23.94 -2.15
C THR A 58 66.31 24.02 -3.04
N ALA A 59 67.42 23.42 -2.63
CA ALA A 59 68.73 23.57 -3.35
C ALA A 59 69.06 22.49 -4.37
N GLU A 60 68.29 21.40 -4.47
CA GLU A 60 68.73 20.21 -5.26
C GLU A 60 68.12 20.20 -6.68
N TYR A 61 67.14 21.05 -7.02
CA TYR A 61 66.44 21.05 -8.31
C TYR A 61 66.49 22.37 -9.10
N GLU A 62 67.45 23.26 -8.83
CA GLU A 62 67.62 24.54 -9.58
C GLU A 62 67.86 24.35 -11.10
N GLN A 63 68.10 23.15 -11.58
CA GLN A 63 68.34 22.87 -13.01
C GLN A 63 67.12 22.25 -13.77
N VAL A 64 66.00 22.05 -13.11
CA VAL A 64 64.83 21.48 -13.80
C VAL A 64 64.04 22.58 -14.52
N LYS A 65 64.11 22.59 -15.85
CA LYS A 65 63.31 23.48 -16.68
C LYS A 65 61.86 23.00 -16.79
N ILE A 66 60.96 23.71 -16.10
CA ILE A 66 59.54 23.44 -16.12
C ILE A 66 58.83 24.28 -17.16
N THR A 67 58.06 23.67 -18.04
CA THR A 67 57.28 24.41 -19.03
C THR A 67 56.14 25.19 -18.36
N PRO A 68 55.70 26.34 -18.92
CA PRO A 68 54.60 27.17 -18.32
C PRO A 68 53.31 26.36 -18.09
N LEU A 69 53.01 25.39 -18.95
CA LEU A 69 51.83 24.54 -18.84
C LEU A 69 51.95 23.56 -17.69
N ALA A 70 53.14 22.91 -17.54
CA ALA A 70 53.39 21.99 -16.43
C ALA A 70 53.37 22.74 -15.08
N LYS A 71 53.89 23.98 -15.00
CA LYS A 71 53.83 24.79 -13.80
C LYS A 71 52.39 25.09 -13.38
N LYS A 72 51.54 25.43 -14.34
CA LYS A 72 50.13 25.68 -14.09
C LYS A 72 49.38 24.47 -13.55
N VAL A 73 49.66 23.29 -14.13
CA VAL A 73 49.04 22.02 -13.65
C VAL A 73 49.51 21.64 -12.26
N MET A 74 50.80 21.91 -11.95
CA MET A 74 51.37 21.67 -10.59
C MET A 74 50.75 22.62 -9.59
N GLU A 75 50.58 23.90 -9.90
CA GLU A 75 49.93 24.90 -9.05
C GLU A 75 48.45 24.56 -8.80
N GLU A 76 47.71 24.15 -9.86
CA GLU A 76 46.29 23.74 -9.74
C GLU A 76 46.09 22.49 -8.86
N ASN A 77 47.09 21.59 -8.75
CA ASN A 77 47.00 20.37 -7.95
C ASN A 77 47.87 20.41 -6.66
N ALA A 78 48.44 21.54 -6.31
CA ALA A 78 49.33 21.75 -5.15
C ALA A 78 50.49 20.73 -5.10
N TRP A 79 51.07 20.39 -6.27
CA TRP A 79 52.22 19.47 -6.36
C TRP A 79 53.54 20.22 -6.39
N SER A 80 54.51 19.77 -5.59
CA SER A 80 55.87 20.24 -5.64
C SER A 80 56.67 19.57 -6.81
N VAL A 81 57.81 20.20 -7.18
CA VAL A 81 58.74 19.57 -8.16
C VAL A 81 59.22 18.20 -7.70
N ASP A 82 59.37 18.03 -6.37
CA ASP A 82 59.80 16.80 -5.72
C ASP A 82 58.74 15.69 -5.90
N ASP A 83 57.49 16.03 -5.73
CA ASP A 83 56.37 15.09 -5.93
C ASP A 83 56.35 14.57 -7.37
N VAL A 84 56.59 15.46 -8.33
CA VAL A 84 56.63 15.08 -9.76
C VAL A 84 57.84 14.21 -10.10
N ILE A 85 59.03 14.51 -9.55
CA ILE A 85 60.25 13.76 -9.82
C ILE A 85 60.26 12.40 -9.11
N HIS A 86 59.77 12.29 -7.92
CA HIS A 86 59.58 11.03 -7.21
C HIS A 86 58.49 10.14 -7.85
N GLY A 87 57.50 10.75 -8.50
CA GLY A 87 56.46 10.06 -9.29
C GLY A 87 56.89 9.56 -10.67
N LEU A 88 58.02 10.05 -11.24
CA LEU A 88 58.47 9.74 -12.59
C LEU A 88 59.21 8.38 -12.76
N ARG A 89 59.00 7.41 -11.86
CA ARG A 89 59.25 6.02 -12.16
C ARG A 89 58.16 5.49 -13.07
N ARG A 90 58.34 5.65 -14.43
CA ARG A 90 57.51 5.07 -15.50
C ARG A 90 56.05 4.85 -15.06
N LEU A 91 55.24 5.90 -15.09
CA LEU A 91 53.76 5.80 -15.01
C LEU A 91 53.27 5.02 -16.23
N ARG A 92 52.74 3.84 -16.01
CA ARG A 92 52.01 3.07 -17.03
C ARG A 92 50.60 3.61 -17.15
N ARG A 93 49.97 3.38 -18.31
CA ARG A 93 48.57 3.72 -18.52
C ARG A 93 47.65 3.18 -17.42
N GLU A 94 47.97 1.98 -16.94
CA GLU A 94 47.27 1.29 -15.84
C GLU A 94 47.34 2.06 -14.49
N ASP A 95 48.44 2.75 -14.22
CA ASP A 95 48.60 3.55 -12.98
C ASP A 95 47.77 4.83 -13.04
N VAL A 96 47.60 5.41 -14.24
CA VAL A 96 46.74 6.58 -14.45
C VAL A 96 45.26 6.18 -14.38
N GLU A 97 44.89 5.04 -14.95
CA GLU A 97 43.52 4.50 -14.88
C GLU A 97 43.15 4.10 -13.44
N ALA A 98 44.09 3.53 -12.68
CA ALA A 98 43.92 3.20 -11.27
C ALA A 98 43.78 4.49 -10.40
N SER A 99 44.52 5.55 -10.70
CA SER A 99 44.39 6.83 -10.01
C SER A 99 43.08 7.55 -10.33
N MET A 100 42.55 7.40 -11.58
CA MET A 100 41.23 7.90 -11.92
C MET A 100 40.10 7.12 -11.23
N LEU A 101 40.31 5.83 -10.95
CA LEU A 101 39.37 4.99 -10.19
C LEU A 101 39.40 5.27 -8.70
N SER A 102 40.58 5.56 -8.11
CA SER A 102 40.68 5.93 -6.69
C SER A 102 40.03 7.26 -6.36
N GLY A 103 40.08 8.25 -7.27
CA GLY A 103 39.32 9.50 -7.14
C GLY A 103 37.78 9.31 -7.19
N ARG A 104 37.30 8.20 -7.77
CA ARG A 104 35.88 7.83 -7.73
C ARG A 104 35.46 7.08 -6.48
N GLU A 105 36.38 6.45 -5.77
CA GLU A 105 36.08 5.81 -4.47
C GLU A 105 35.73 6.85 -3.42
N ASP A 106 36.30 8.04 -3.46
CA ASP A 106 35.93 9.14 -2.55
C ASP A 106 34.54 9.74 -2.85
N GLU A 107 34.12 9.79 -4.11
CA GLU A 107 32.74 10.15 -4.48
C GLU A 107 31.75 9.06 -4.07
N ILE A 108 32.10 7.79 -4.17
CA ILE A 108 31.24 6.67 -3.73
C ILE A 108 31.21 6.58 -2.20
N SER A 109 32.29 6.93 -1.50
CA SER A 109 32.30 6.96 -0.03
C SER A 109 31.43 8.08 0.55
N GLY A 110 31.22 9.16 -0.18
CA GLY A 110 30.27 10.24 0.17
C GLY A 110 28.82 9.78 0.24
N PHE A 111 28.44 8.67 -0.42
CA PHE A 111 27.13 8.02 -0.30
C PHE A 111 27.02 7.09 0.94
N ARG A 112 28.11 6.70 1.57
CA ARG A 112 28.08 5.94 2.81
C ARG A 112 27.95 6.91 4.00
N LYS A 113 26.72 7.31 4.29
CA LYS A 113 26.45 7.97 5.57
C LYS A 113 26.98 7.04 6.69
N PRO A 114 27.73 7.58 7.68
CA PRO A 114 28.16 6.77 8.79
C PRO A 114 26.93 6.11 9.42
N VAL A 115 26.96 4.79 9.56
CA VAL A 115 25.85 4.01 10.12
C VAL A 115 25.72 4.41 11.59
N SER A 116 24.78 5.31 11.87
CA SER A 116 24.43 5.65 13.25
C SER A 116 23.51 4.54 13.77
N ARG A 117 23.85 3.98 14.93
CA ARG A 117 22.98 3.07 15.69
C ARG A 117 22.15 3.81 16.72
N SER A 118 22.02 5.13 16.59
CA SER A 118 21.16 5.93 17.47
C SER A 118 19.68 5.54 17.22
N SER A 119 18.94 5.33 18.30
CA SER A 119 17.49 5.18 18.29
C SER A 119 16.85 6.50 18.71
N ASN A 120 15.73 6.84 18.09
CA ASN A 120 14.89 7.94 18.52
C ASN A 120 13.57 7.36 19.07
N SER A 121 13.17 7.81 20.28
CA SER A 121 11.90 7.41 20.90
C SER A 121 11.00 8.62 21.00
N GLU A 122 9.83 8.55 20.34
CA GLU A 122 8.82 9.61 20.36
C GLU A 122 7.50 9.07 20.89
N ARG A 123 6.85 9.85 21.76
CA ARG A 123 5.54 9.48 22.30
C ARG A 123 4.46 9.67 21.24
N LEU A 124 3.61 8.65 21.02
CA LEU A 124 2.48 8.75 20.11
C LEU A 124 1.54 9.90 20.49
N SER A 125 1.08 10.65 19.49
CA SER A 125 0.05 11.67 19.68
C SER A 125 -1.25 11.07 20.23
N ALA A 126 -2.07 11.88 20.91
CA ALA A 126 -3.37 11.43 21.46
C ALA A 126 -4.31 10.89 20.35
N LEU A 127 -4.29 11.51 19.17
CA LEU A 127 -5.05 11.06 18.01
C LEU A 127 -4.56 9.67 17.53
N ARG A 128 -3.25 9.48 17.43
CA ARG A 128 -2.67 8.19 17.01
C ARG A 128 -2.98 7.07 17.99
N ARG A 129 -2.96 7.35 19.30
CA ARG A 129 -3.33 6.35 20.32
C ARG A 129 -4.78 5.92 20.19
N LYS A 130 -5.73 6.89 20.09
CA LYS A 130 -7.15 6.58 19.90
C LYS A 130 -7.41 5.79 18.61
N LEU A 131 -6.72 6.15 17.52
CA LEU A 131 -6.81 5.40 16.28
C LEU A 131 -6.29 3.95 16.45
N SER A 132 -5.16 3.77 17.13
CA SER A 132 -4.58 2.45 17.40
C SER A 132 -5.54 1.58 18.22
N GLU A 133 -6.10 2.12 19.30
CA GLU A 133 -7.10 1.44 20.13
C GLU A 133 -8.32 1.01 19.29
N ARG A 134 -8.85 1.92 18.47
CA ARG A 134 -10.00 1.62 17.59
C ARG A 134 -9.68 0.52 16.57
N LEU A 135 -8.52 0.57 15.92
CA LEU A 135 -8.13 -0.44 14.92
C LEU A 135 -7.97 -1.84 15.55
N VAL A 136 -7.39 -1.91 16.75
CA VAL A 136 -7.26 -3.17 17.48
C VAL A 136 -8.62 -3.71 17.94
N SER A 137 -9.51 -2.82 18.46
CA SER A 137 -10.88 -3.17 18.84
C SER A 137 -11.62 -3.79 17.66
N VAL A 138 -11.64 -3.12 16.51
CA VAL A 138 -12.31 -3.62 15.29
C VAL A 138 -11.83 -5.01 14.90
N LYS A 139 -10.52 -5.23 14.88
CA LYS A 139 -9.94 -6.54 14.55
C LYS A 139 -10.37 -7.65 15.52
N ASN A 140 -10.53 -7.32 16.81
CA ASN A 140 -10.87 -8.29 17.84
C ASN A 140 -12.39 -8.51 17.98
N GLU A 141 -13.19 -7.52 17.61
CA GLU A 141 -14.66 -7.55 17.77
C GLU A 141 -15.40 -8.05 16.53
N THR A 142 -14.71 -8.24 15.41
CA THR A 142 -15.29 -8.70 14.15
C THR A 142 -14.71 -10.05 13.72
N ALA A 143 -15.54 -10.90 13.09
CA ALA A 143 -15.07 -12.07 12.35
C ALA A 143 -14.68 -11.68 10.93
N MET A 144 -13.65 -10.82 10.81
CA MET A 144 -13.30 -10.18 9.55
C MET A 144 -12.62 -11.15 8.58
N LEU A 145 -13.19 -11.26 7.38
CA LEU A 145 -12.61 -11.92 6.21
C LEU A 145 -12.43 -10.93 5.07
N THR A 146 -11.63 -11.32 4.08
CA THR A 146 -11.44 -10.55 2.84
C THR A 146 -11.54 -11.47 1.64
N THR A 147 -12.40 -11.13 0.69
CA THR A 147 -12.44 -11.74 -0.64
C THR A 147 -11.86 -10.79 -1.68
N PHE A 148 -11.28 -11.35 -2.74
CA PHE A 148 -10.62 -10.59 -3.79
C PHE A 148 -11.20 -10.92 -5.15
N ASN A 149 -11.13 -9.95 -6.07
CA ASN A 149 -11.40 -10.14 -7.48
C ASN A 149 -10.48 -9.22 -8.30
N GLU A 150 -10.38 -9.47 -9.59
CA GLU A 150 -9.68 -8.60 -10.53
C GLU A 150 -10.68 -7.99 -11.52
N VAL A 151 -10.46 -6.73 -11.87
CA VAL A 151 -11.32 -5.95 -12.76
C VAL A 151 -10.53 -5.48 -13.97
N ASP A 152 -11.04 -5.73 -15.18
CA ASP A 152 -10.54 -5.08 -16.40
C ASP A 152 -10.99 -3.62 -16.42
N MET A 153 -10.04 -2.72 -16.24
CA MET A 153 -10.30 -1.28 -16.20
C MET A 153 -10.39 -0.62 -17.59
N LYS A 154 -10.12 -1.40 -18.66
CA LYS A 154 -10.10 -0.86 -20.01
C LYS A 154 -11.42 -0.19 -20.42
N PRO A 155 -12.62 -0.76 -20.17
CA PRO A 155 -13.89 -0.12 -20.53
C PRO A 155 -14.04 1.27 -19.91
N ILE A 156 -13.74 1.42 -18.61
CA ILE A 156 -13.80 2.72 -17.92
C ILE A 156 -12.74 3.69 -18.45
N MET A 157 -11.50 3.22 -18.64
CA MET A 157 -10.42 4.06 -19.15
C MET A 157 -10.69 4.56 -20.57
N ASP A 158 -11.20 3.70 -21.46
CA ASP A 158 -11.58 4.06 -22.81
C ASP A 158 -12.76 5.05 -22.82
N LEU A 159 -13.76 4.84 -21.96
CA LEU A 159 -14.89 5.76 -21.81
C LEU A 159 -14.42 7.13 -21.35
N ARG A 160 -13.59 7.18 -20.32
CA ARG A 160 -12.96 8.43 -19.86
C ARG A 160 -12.15 9.11 -20.96
N LYS A 161 -11.28 8.36 -21.66
CA LYS A 161 -10.44 8.90 -22.74
C LYS A 161 -11.28 9.52 -23.86
N ARG A 162 -12.39 8.92 -24.22
CA ARG A 162 -13.30 9.42 -25.29
C ARG A 162 -14.08 10.67 -24.87
N HIS A 163 -14.53 10.74 -23.61
CA HIS A 163 -15.52 11.74 -23.19
C HIS A 163 -15.01 12.76 -22.18
N GLN A 164 -13.75 12.68 -21.73
CA GLN A 164 -13.20 13.54 -20.68
C GLN A 164 -13.32 15.05 -21.03
N SER A 165 -13.03 15.46 -22.26
CA SER A 165 -13.07 16.88 -22.67
C SER A 165 -14.50 17.40 -22.61
N ALA A 166 -15.46 16.70 -23.20
CA ALA A 166 -16.88 17.08 -23.17
C ALA A 166 -17.47 17.05 -21.76
N PHE A 167 -17.00 16.11 -20.91
CA PHE A 167 -17.43 16.07 -19.53
C PHE A 167 -16.94 17.27 -18.72
N VAL A 168 -15.68 17.67 -18.90
CA VAL A 168 -15.09 18.87 -18.26
C VAL A 168 -15.80 20.13 -18.75
N GLU A 169 -16.04 20.25 -20.05
CA GLU A 169 -16.75 21.41 -20.64
C GLU A 169 -18.15 21.55 -20.06
N LYS A 170 -18.90 20.45 -19.93
CA LYS A 170 -20.27 20.46 -19.43
C LYS A 170 -20.39 20.63 -17.93
N HIS A 171 -19.52 19.98 -17.15
CA HIS A 171 -19.67 19.85 -15.70
C HIS A 171 -18.65 20.63 -14.87
N GLY A 172 -17.58 21.16 -15.51
CA GLY A 172 -16.52 21.92 -14.84
C GLY A 172 -15.58 21.08 -13.98
N ILE A 173 -15.67 19.75 -14.04
CA ILE A 173 -14.86 18.82 -13.25
C ILE A 173 -14.40 17.63 -14.09
N LYS A 174 -13.24 17.06 -13.75
CA LYS A 174 -12.71 15.87 -14.41
C LYS A 174 -13.47 14.62 -13.96
N LEU A 175 -13.76 13.72 -14.89
CA LEU A 175 -14.34 12.41 -14.60
C LEU A 175 -13.23 11.51 -14.00
N GLY A 176 -13.32 11.18 -12.73
CA GLY A 176 -12.41 10.29 -12.01
C GLY A 176 -12.77 8.81 -12.17
N ILE A 177 -12.01 7.94 -11.55
CA ILE A 177 -12.31 6.49 -11.48
C ILE A 177 -13.21 6.20 -10.25
N MET A 178 -13.05 6.98 -9.19
CA MET A 178 -13.75 6.77 -7.92
C MET A 178 -15.27 6.84 -8.09
N SER A 179 -15.79 7.75 -8.91
CA SER A 179 -17.23 7.89 -9.15
C SER A 179 -17.84 6.63 -9.79
N PHE A 180 -17.11 5.95 -10.68
CA PHE A 180 -17.55 4.67 -11.23
C PHE A 180 -17.65 3.58 -10.15
N PHE A 181 -16.65 3.50 -9.29
CA PHE A 181 -16.68 2.56 -8.16
C PHE A 181 -17.82 2.86 -7.20
N MET A 182 -18.02 4.12 -6.84
CA MET A 182 -19.11 4.51 -5.96
C MET A 182 -20.47 4.18 -6.57
N LYS A 183 -20.68 4.46 -7.87
CA LYS A 183 -21.92 4.14 -8.56
C LYS A 183 -22.13 2.63 -8.68
N ALA A 184 -21.10 1.86 -9.05
CA ALA A 184 -21.16 0.40 -9.09
C ALA A 184 -21.50 -0.19 -7.71
N CYS A 185 -20.84 0.31 -6.65
CA CYS A 185 -21.15 -0.13 -5.29
C CYS A 185 -22.58 0.23 -4.88
N SER A 186 -23.08 1.43 -5.20
CA SER A 186 -24.43 1.83 -4.80
C SER A 186 -25.49 0.94 -5.45
N VAL A 187 -25.30 0.52 -6.72
CA VAL A 187 -26.19 -0.44 -7.40
C VAL A 187 -26.09 -1.82 -6.75
N ALA A 188 -24.87 -2.32 -6.53
CA ALA A 188 -24.66 -3.63 -5.93
C ALA A 188 -25.17 -3.71 -4.47
N LEU A 189 -25.08 -2.62 -3.69
CA LEU A 189 -25.58 -2.57 -2.31
C LEU A 189 -27.11 -2.74 -2.22
N GLN A 190 -27.84 -2.34 -3.26
CA GLN A 190 -29.30 -2.59 -3.35
C GLN A 190 -29.63 -4.05 -3.60
N GLU A 191 -28.76 -4.78 -4.35
CA GLU A 191 -28.93 -6.21 -4.64
C GLU A 191 -28.46 -7.11 -3.47
N PHE A 192 -27.54 -6.61 -2.63
CA PHE A 192 -26.92 -7.33 -1.50
C PHE A 192 -27.11 -6.57 -0.19
N PRO A 193 -28.33 -6.56 0.41
CA PRO A 193 -28.64 -5.73 1.56
C PRO A 193 -27.82 -6.07 2.82
N TYR A 194 -27.34 -7.29 2.98
CA TYR A 194 -26.47 -7.66 4.10
C TYR A 194 -25.07 -7.03 4.00
N VAL A 195 -24.59 -6.69 2.81
CA VAL A 195 -23.36 -5.93 2.62
C VAL A 195 -23.54 -4.47 3.02
N ASN A 196 -24.77 -3.94 2.87
CA ASN A 196 -25.19 -2.60 3.30
C ASN A 196 -25.88 -2.64 4.67
N ALA A 197 -25.26 -3.29 5.65
CA ALA A 197 -25.85 -3.50 6.96
C ALA A 197 -24.85 -3.19 8.08
N MET A 198 -25.36 -3.09 9.30
CA MET A 198 -24.56 -3.08 10.52
C MET A 198 -25.18 -3.99 11.60
N LEU A 199 -24.33 -4.45 12.51
CA LEU A 199 -24.75 -5.17 13.70
C LEU A 199 -24.89 -4.19 14.87
N ASP A 200 -26.09 -4.09 15.45
CA ASP A 200 -26.38 -3.29 16.62
C ASP A 200 -26.87 -4.21 17.76
N GLY A 201 -25.96 -4.59 18.63
CA GLY A 201 -26.20 -5.64 19.63
C GLY A 201 -26.53 -6.96 18.95
N GLU A 202 -27.76 -7.44 19.16
CA GLU A 202 -28.31 -8.65 18.52
C GLU A 202 -29.15 -8.36 17.28
N ASN A 203 -29.30 -7.08 16.90
CA ASN A 203 -30.10 -6.67 15.78
C ASN A 203 -29.24 -6.42 14.53
N LEU A 204 -29.70 -6.93 13.40
CA LEU A 204 -29.18 -6.60 12.10
C LEU A 204 -29.98 -5.43 11.52
N VAL A 205 -29.28 -4.32 11.26
CA VAL A 205 -29.87 -3.10 10.65
C VAL A 205 -29.40 -3.04 9.21
N THR A 206 -30.34 -3.08 8.27
CA THR A 206 -30.11 -2.90 6.83
C THR A 206 -30.59 -1.54 6.36
N TYR A 207 -30.02 -1.03 5.28
CA TYR A 207 -30.34 0.29 4.72
C TYR A 207 -30.83 0.16 3.29
N ASP A 208 -31.87 0.92 2.94
CA ASP A 208 -32.43 1.06 1.59
C ASP A 208 -31.78 2.19 0.77
N TYR A 209 -30.80 2.86 1.34
CA TYR A 209 -29.98 3.91 0.73
C TYR A 209 -28.48 3.56 0.85
N ALA A 210 -27.64 4.20 0.04
CA ALA A 210 -26.20 3.97 0.03
C ALA A 210 -25.43 5.26 0.37
N ASP A 211 -25.12 5.44 1.66
CA ASP A 211 -24.27 6.51 2.17
C ASP A 211 -22.81 6.02 2.19
N ILE A 212 -22.06 6.35 1.12
CA ILE A 212 -20.73 5.79 0.91
C ILE A 212 -19.65 6.71 1.45
N SER A 213 -18.87 6.19 2.39
CA SER A 213 -17.71 6.86 2.96
C SER A 213 -16.49 6.68 2.06
N VAL A 214 -15.67 7.73 1.90
CA VAL A 214 -14.44 7.68 1.10
C VAL A 214 -13.22 8.01 1.96
N ALA A 215 -12.22 7.14 1.95
CA ALA A 215 -10.97 7.37 2.68
C ALA A 215 -10.12 8.45 2.01
N VAL A 216 -9.88 9.56 2.73
CA VAL A 216 -9.08 10.71 2.27
C VAL A 216 -7.85 10.88 3.14
N SER A 217 -6.67 10.85 2.53
CA SER A 217 -5.41 11.15 3.21
C SER A 217 -5.26 12.66 3.44
N THR A 218 -4.95 13.05 4.68
CA THR A 218 -4.72 14.43 5.08
C THR A 218 -3.44 14.57 5.89
N PRO A 219 -2.86 15.79 6.04
CA PRO A 219 -1.68 16.00 6.90
C PRO A 219 -1.88 15.59 8.36
N LYS A 220 -3.15 15.57 8.84
CA LYS A 220 -3.50 15.15 10.20
C LYS A 220 -3.79 13.65 10.34
N GLY A 221 -3.75 12.90 9.23
CA GLY A 221 -4.06 11.46 9.18
C GLY A 221 -5.20 11.15 8.20
N LEU A 222 -5.70 9.93 8.28
CA LEU A 222 -6.80 9.45 7.44
C LEU A 222 -8.14 9.97 7.97
N MET A 223 -8.93 10.58 7.08
CA MET A 223 -10.30 11.00 7.33
C MET A 223 -11.24 10.23 6.40
N VAL A 224 -12.45 9.96 6.85
CA VAL A 224 -13.41 9.10 6.11
C VAL A 224 -14.77 9.83 6.00
N PRO A 225 -14.85 10.93 5.20
CA PRO A 225 -16.10 11.62 4.98
C PRO A 225 -17.13 10.79 4.21
N VAL A 226 -18.41 11.10 4.38
CA VAL A 226 -19.56 10.40 3.84
C VAL A 226 -20.17 11.19 2.68
N ILE A 227 -20.44 10.53 1.57
CA ILE A 227 -21.26 11.03 0.46
C ILE A 227 -22.61 10.34 0.54
N ARG A 228 -23.67 11.15 0.67
CA ARG A 228 -25.03 10.69 0.93
C ARG A 228 -25.76 10.29 -0.33
N ASN A 229 -26.63 9.27 -0.22
CA ASN A 229 -27.59 8.86 -1.24
C ASN A 229 -26.92 8.66 -2.63
N VAL A 230 -25.78 7.96 -2.66
CA VAL A 230 -25.00 7.77 -3.89
C VAL A 230 -25.79 7.06 -4.99
N GLU A 231 -26.78 6.23 -4.62
CA GLU A 231 -27.71 5.56 -5.53
C GLU A 231 -28.49 6.56 -6.40
N SER A 232 -28.81 7.73 -5.87
CA SER A 232 -29.57 8.76 -6.59
C SER A 232 -28.72 9.72 -7.41
N LEU A 233 -27.40 9.73 -7.18
CA LEU A 233 -26.48 10.67 -7.81
C LEU A 233 -25.96 10.16 -9.17
N GLY A 234 -25.78 11.10 -10.11
CA GLY A 234 -25.03 10.87 -11.34
C GLY A 234 -23.52 10.99 -11.13
N LEU A 235 -22.72 10.50 -12.09
CA LEU A 235 -21.24 10.51 -11.99
C LEU A 235 -20.67 11.94 -11.75
N ALA A 236 -21.26 12.97 -12.36
CA ALA A 236 -20.80 14.35 -12.20
C ALA A 236 -21.09 14.88 -10.77
N GLU A 237 -22.20 14.50 -10.20
CA GLU A 237 -22.58 14.89 -8.82
C GLU A 237 -21.70 14.17 -7.81
N ILE A 238 -21.42 12.87 -8.03
CA ILE A 238 -20.49 12.09 -7.21
C ILE A 238 -19.09 12.72 -7.25
N GLU A 239 -18.56 13.06 -8.43
CA GLU A 239 -17.23 13.71 -8.54
C GLU A 239 -17.17 15.05 -7.81
N LYS A 240 -18.23 15.88 -7.92
CA LYS A 240 -18.32 17.16 -7.19
C LYS A 240 -18.35 16.93 -5.69
N ALA A 241 -19.13 15.98 -5.23
CA ALA A 241 -19.23 15.63 -3.81
C ALA A 241 -17.87 15.10 -3.27
N ILE A 242 -17.18 14.24 -4.01
CA ILE A 242 -15.83 13.76 -3.66
C ILE A 242 -14.86 14.93 -3.55
N ALA A 243 -14.85 15.84 -4.53
CA ALA A 243 -13.96 17.00 -4.55
C ALA A 243 -14.20 17.91 -3.34
N ASP A 244 -15.47 18.22 -3.02
CA ASP A 244 -15.87 19.07 -1.88
C ASP A 244 -15.43 18.46 -0.54
N VAL A 245 -15.77 17.19 -0.28
CA VAL A 245 -15.40 16.54 0.99
C VAL A 245 -13.88 16.36 1.12
N ALA A 246 -13.17 16.09 0.01
CA ALA A 246 -11.72 15.96 0.01
C ALA A 246 -11.02 17.31 0.28
N GLU A 247 -11.54 18.41 -0.25
CA GLU A 247 -11.04 19.76 0.03
C GLU A 247 -11.27 20.14 1.49
N LYS A 248 -12.49 19.93 2.02
CA LYS A 248 -12.83 20.15 3.43
C LYS A 248 -11.95 19.31 4.36
N ALA A 249 -11.71 18.03 4.00
CA ALA A 249 -10.84 17.13 4.76
C ALA A 249 -9.41 17.67 4.86
N ARG A 250 -8.79 18.05 3.72
CA ARG A 250 -7.42 18.60 3.70
C ARG A 250 -7.31 19.92 4.47
N LYS A 251 -8.35 20.74 4.44
CA LYS A 251 -8.42 22.01 5.19
C LYS A 251 -8.78 21.81 6.67
N GLY A 252 -9.09 20.58 7.11
CA GLY A 252 -9.53 20.29 8.48
C GLY A 252 -10.87 20.94 8.86
N LYS A 253 -11.76 21.11 7.87
CA LYS A 253 -13.07 21.78 8.01
C LYS A 253 -14.26 20.82 7.92
N LEU A 254 -14.02 19.50 7.95
CA LEU A 254 -15.12 18.53 8.02
C LEU A 254 -15.88 18.66 9.32
N SER A 255 -17.19 18.70 9.24
CA SER A 255 -18.09 18.63 10.39
C SER A 255 -18.30 17.19 10.84
N ILE A 256 -18.76 17.00 12.09
CA ILE A 256 -19.07 15.66 12.62
C ILE A 256 -20.13 14.93 11.76
N PRO A 257 -21.25 15.57 11.36
CA PRO A 257 -22.23 14.92 10.48
C PRO A 257 -21.66 14.45 9.13
N GLU A 258 -20.65 15.13 8.59
CA GLU A 258 -19.98 14.70 7.34
C GLU A 258 -19.07 13.48 7.53
N MET A 259 -18.78 13.07 8.76
CA MET A 259 -17.89 11.94 9.09
C MET A 259 -18.64 10.77 9.74
N THR A 260 -19.95 10.85 9.94
CA THR A 260 -20.73 9.84 10.66
C THR A 260 -21.92 9.36 9.84
N GLY A 261 -22.41 8.17 10.11
CA GLY A 261 -23.64 7.63 9.51
C GLY A 261 -23.46 7.07 8.08
N GLY A 262 -22.24 6.87 7.60
CA GLY A 262 -22.01 6.12 6.35
C GLY A 262 -22.35 4.65 6.53
N THR A 263 -22.89 4.01 5.48
CA THR A 263 -23.32 2.61 5.50
C THR A 263 -22.27 1.67 4.90
N PHE A 264 -21.41 2.18 4.03
CA PHE A 264 -20.34 1.44 3.36
C PHE A 264 -19.10 2.33 3.19
N THR A 265 -17.91 1.74 3.07
CA THR A 265 -16.67 2.50 2.86
C THR A 265 -15.92 2.04 1.62
N ILE A 266 -15.35 2.99 0.87
CA ILE A 266 -14.40 2.73 -0.22
C ILE A 266 -13.06 3.37 0.14
N THR A 267 -11.97 2.59 0.03
CA THR A 267 -10.60 3.06 0.23
C THR A 267 -9.74 2.78 -1.00
N ASN A 268 -8.84 3.71 -1.33
CA ASN A 268 -7.97 3.57 -2.49
C ASN A 268 -6.49 3.59 -2.07
N GLY A 269 -5.91 2.38 -1.95
CA GLY A 269 -4.47 2.18 -1.73
C GLY A 269 -3.64 2.28 -3.01
N GLY A 270 -4.28 2.21 -4.18
CA GLY A 270 -3.59 2.19 -5.48
C GLY A 270 -2.83 3.48 -5.80
N ILE A 271 -3.30 4.62 -5.30
CA ILE A 271 -2.59 5.91 -5.43
C ILE A 271 -1.23 5.93 -4.73
N PHE A 272 -1.00 5.00 -3.80
CA PHE A 272 0.28 4.80 -3.10
C PHE A 272 1.07 3.60 -3.65
N GLY A 273 0.59 2.97 -4.73
CA GLY A 273 1.23 1.83 -5.38
C GLY A 273 0.87 0.46 -4.78
N SER A 274 -0.14 0.39 -3.90
CA SER A 274 -0.57 -0.91 -3.35
C SER A 274 -1.11 -1.81 -4.44
N MET A 275 -0.55 -3.01 -4.57
CA MET A 275 -1.05 -4.05 -5.48
C MET A 275 -2.30 -4.73 -4.92
N MET A 276 -2.28 -5.04 -3.63
CA MET A 276 -3.35 -5.74 -2.93
C MET A 276 -3.20 -5.54 -1.42
N SER A 277 -4.29 -5.34 -0.71
CA SER A 277 -4.34 -5.22 0.74
C SER A 277 -5.69 -5.68 1.29
N THR A 278 -5.73 -5.96 2.58
CA THR A 278 -6.94 -6.32 3.33
C THR A 278 -7.33 -5.13 4.21
N PRO A 279 -8.20 -4.20 3.73
CA PRO A 279 -8.58 -3.04 4.52
C PRO A 279 -9.36 -3.45 5.77
N LEU A 280 -9.17 -2.70 6.86
CA LEU A 280 -9.97 -2.88 8.07
C LEU A 280 -11.33 -2.21 7.91
N ILE A 281 -12.38 -2.86 8.37
CA ILE A 281 -13.75 -2.32 8.38
C ILE A 281 -13.80 -1.02 9.17
N ASN A 282 -14.66 -0.09 8.76
CA ASN A 282 -14.92 1.17 9.46
C ASN A 282 -16.23 1.06 10.28
N PRO A 283 -16.17 0.73 11.59
CA PRO A 283 -17.39 0.55 12.39
C PRO A 283 -18.27 1.79 12.41
N PRO A 284 -19.60 1.60 12.46
CA PRO A 284 -20.35 0.36 12.67
C PRO A 284 -20.67 -0.43 11.39
N GLN A 285 -20.11 -0.03 10.24
CA GLN A 285 -20.32 -0.70 8.96
C GLN A 285 -19.82 -2.14 8.99
N SER A 286 -20.43 -3.01 8.19
CA SER A 286 -20.05 -4.43 8.10
C SER A 286 -19.10 -4.73 6.95
N ALA A 287 -18.84 -3.79 6.03
CA ALA A 287 -17.96 -4.02 4.89
C ALA A 287 -17.21 -2.77 4.42
N ILE A 288 -16.10 -3.01 3.72
CA ILE A 288 -15.26 -1.98 3.07
C ILE A 288 -14.66 -2.53 1.77
N LEU A 289 -14.75 -1.73 0.70
CA LEU A 289 -14.09 -2.03 -0.58
C LEU A 289 -12.71 -1.36 -0.65
N GLY A 290 -11.68 -2.14 -0.93
CA GLY A 290 -10.33 -1.69 -1.24
C GLY A 290 -10.09 -1.64 -2.74
N MET A 291 -9.68 -0.49 -3.24
CA MET A 291 -9.17 -0.30 -4.60
C MET A 291 -7.64 -0.30 -4.57
N HIS A 292 -7.03 -0.80 -5.64
CA HIS A 292 -5.58 -0.91 -5.74
C HIS A 292 -5.05 -0.29 -7.03
N ASN A 293 -3.74 -0.44 -7.29
CA ASN A 293 -3.15 0.13 -8.48
C ASN A 293 -3.64 -0.56 -9.77
N ILE A 294 -3.65 0.20 -10.87
CA ILE A 294 -3.94 -0.33 -12.20
C ILE A 294 -2.60 -0.66 -12.85
N LEU A 295 -2.43 -1.92 -13.24
CA LEU A 295 -1.23 -2.40 -13.93
C LEU A 295 -1.61 -3.11 -15.22
N GLU A 296 -0.82 -2.90 -16.27
CA GLU A 296 -0.95 -3.69 -17.48
C GLU A 296 -0.50 -5.13 -17.21
N ARG A 297 -1.40 -6.08 -17.48
CA ARG A 297 -1.18 -7.52 -17.27
C ARG A 297 -1.57 -8.33 -18.50
N PRO A 298 -0.87 -9.43 -18.82
CA PRO A 298 -1.33 -10.39 -19.79
C PRO A 298 -2.52 -11.16 -19.20
N VAL A 299 -3.64 -11.17 -19.91
CA VAL A 299 -4.86 -11.91 -19.55
C VAL A 299 -5.32 -12.76 -20.72
N ALA A 300 -5.93 -13.90 -20.42
CA ALA A 300 -6.54 -14.75 -21.46
C ALA A 300 -7.95 -14.24 -21.76
N MET A 301 -8.22 -13.85 -23.01
CA MET A 301 -9.52 -13.45 -23.51
C MET A 301 -9.76 -14.11 -24.86
N ASP A 302 -10.88 -14.78 -25.01
CA ASP A 302 -11.28 -15.46 -26.27
C ASP A 302 -10.20 -16.39 -26.85
N GLY A 303 -9.45 -17.07 -25.94
CA GLY A 303 -8.37 -17.98 -26.32
C GLY A 303 -7.05 -17.29 -26.72
N GLN A 304 -6.96 -15.97 -26.59
CA GLN A 304 -5.76 -15.19 -26.88
C GLN A 304 -5.20 -14.52 -25.63
N VAL A 305 -3.89 -14.30 -25.59
CA VAL A 305 -3.26 -13.50 -24.55
C VAL A 305 -3.25 -12.04 -24.98
N VAL A 306 -3.92 -11.19 -24.22
CA VAL A 306 -4.02 -9.75 -24.49
C VAL A 306 -3.52 -8.95 -23.27
N ILE A 307 -2.98 -7.77 -23.51
CA ILE A 307 -2.58 -6.85 -22.42
C ILE A 307 -3.79 -6.02 -22.03
N ARG A 308 -4.10 -6.01 -20.73
CA ARG A 308 -5.21 -5.26 -20.13
C ARG A 308 -4.77 -4.50 -18.89
N PRO A 309 -5.29 -3.29 -18.67
CA PRO A 309 -5.13 -2.56 -17.43
C PRO A 309 -6.00 -3.20 -16.34
N MET A 310 -5.40 -4.03 -15.49
CA MET A 310 -6.07 -4.79 -14.44
C MET A 310 -5.94 -4.10 -13.10
N MET A 311 -7.00 -4.13 -12.29
CA MET A 311 -7.02 -3.70 -10.90
C MET A 311 -7.49 -4.84 -10.01
N TYR A 312 -6.76 -5.13 -8.93
CA TYR A 312 -7.31 -5.94 -7.85
C TYR A 312 -8.25 -5.11 -7.00
N VAL A 313 -9.36 -5.72 -6.62
CA VAL A 313 -10.31 -5.18 -5.66
C VAL A 313 -10.46 -6.15 -4.51
N ALA A 314 -10.63 -5.62 -3.30
CA ALA A 314 -10.76 -6.40 -2.08
C ALA A 314 -12.02 -5.97 -1.33
N LEU A 315 -12.85 -6.91 -0.93
CA LEU A 315 -13.96 -6.67 -0.01
C LEU A 315 -13.60 -7.30 1.34
N SER A 316 -13.33 -6.47 2.35
CA SER A 316 -13.26 -6.94 3.73
C SER A 316 -14.64 -6.80 4.36
N TYR A 317 -15.07 -7.80 5.11
CA TYR A 317 -16.42 -7.88 5.67
C TYR A 317 -16.45 -8.65 6.98
N ASP A 318 -17.46 -8.36 7.79
CA ASP A 318 -17.73 -9.10 9.03
C ASP A 318 -18.56 -10.35 8.74
N HIS A 319 -17.95 -11.51 8.87
CA HIS A 319 -18.61 -12.79 8.55
C HIS A 319 -19.75 -13.18 9.54
N ARG A 320 -19.93 -12.42 10.61
CA ARG A 320 -21.10 -12.56 11.48
C ARG A 320 -22.38 -12.01 10.81
N VAL A 321 -22.23 -11.12 9.82
CA VAL A 321 -23.31 -10.42 9.12
C VAL A 321 -23.40 -10.87 7.65
N ILE A 322 -22.26 -11.00 6.99
CA ILE A 322 -22.15 -11.26 5.56
C ILE A 322 -21.53 -12.62 5.34
N ASP A 323 -22.22 -13.49 4.64
CA ASP A 323 -21.70 -14.82 4.30
C ASP A 323 -20.89 -14.83 2.99
N GLY A 324 -20.33 -16.00 2.65
CA GLY A 324 -19.50 -16.18 1.46
C GLY A 324 -20.26 -15.94 0.17
N LYS A 325 -21.56 -16.26 0.10
CA LYS A 325 -22.38 -16.05 -1.08
C LYS A 325 -22.58 -14.56 -1.35
N ASP A 326 -22.94 -13.79 -0.33
CA ASP A 326 -23.21 -12.36 -0.46
C ASP A 326 -21.93 -11.57 -0.71
N SER A 327 -20.84 -11.88 0.01
CA SER A 327 -19.55 -11.17 -0.17
C SER A 327 -18.95 -11.38 -1.56
N VAL A 328 -18.92 -12.63 -2.03
CA VAL A 328 -18.39 -12.97 -3.37
C VAL A 328 -19.34 -12.48 -4.46
N GLY A 329 -20.65 -12.64 -4.27
CA GLY A 329 -21.69 -12.15 -5.19
C GLY A 329 -21.62 -10.62 -5.37
N PHE A 330 -21.55 -9.88 -4.28
CA PHE A 330 -21.38 -8.43 -4.30
C PHE A 330 -20.12 -8.00 -5.07
N LEU A 331 -18.97 -8.59 -4.74
CA LEU A 331 -17.72 -8.20 -5.40
C LEU A 331 -17.71 -8.57 -6.90
N LEU A 332 -18.30 -9.71 -7.25
CA LEU A 332 -18.50 -10.10 -8.66
C LEU A 332 -19.43 -9.11 -9.37
N ARG A 333 -20.48 -8.66 -8.70
CA ARG A 333 -21.43 -7.70 -9.26
C ARG A 333 -20.77 -6.34 -9.51
N VAL A 334 -20.00 -5.84 -8.56
CA VAL A 334 -19.20 -4.62 -8.73
C VAL A 334 -18.24 -4.74 -9.92
N LYS A 335 -17.54 -5.88 -10.07
CA LYS A 335 -16.70 -6.17 -11.24
C LYS A 335 -17.49 -6.06 -12.54
N GLN A 336 -18.63 -6.74 -12.66
CA GLN A 336 -19.46 -6.75 -13.87
C GLN A 336 -19.90 -5.33 -14.27
N LEU A 337 -20.31 -4.51 -13.29
CA LEU A 337 -20.74 -3.13 -13.52
C LEU A 337 -19.57 -2.22 -13.94
N LEU A 338 -18.37 -2.46 -13.44
CA LEU A 338 -17.18 -1.71 -13.85
C LEU A 338 -16.69 -2.11 -15.24
N GLU A 339 -16.79 -3.38 -15.58
CA GLU A 339 -16.44 -3.90 -16.91
C GLU A 339 -17.52 -3.56 -17.97
N ASN A 340 -18.78 -3.32 -17.55
CA ASN A 340 -19.89 -2.87 -18.40
C ASN A 340 -20.56 -1.62 -17.80
N PRO A 341 -19.90 -0.44 -17.84
CA PRO A 341 -20.34 0.73 -17.08
C PRO A 341 -21.69 1.30 -17.51
N THR A 342 -22.18 1.00 -18.70
CA THR A 342 -23.52 1.38 -19.18
C THR A 342 -24.65 0.71 -18.42
N ASP A 343 -24.41 -0.48 -17.87
CA ASP A 343 -25.43 -1.25 -17.12
C ASP A 343 -25.82 -0.53 -15.82
N MET A 344 -24.95 0.34 -15.28
CA MET A 344 -25.27 1.17 -14.12
C MET A 344 -26.45 2.13 -14.35
N LEU A 345 -26.76 2.46 -15.62
CA LEU A 345 -27.89 3.33 -15.98
C LEU A 345 -29.25 2.62 -15.84
N PHE A 346 -29.25 1.30 -15.90
CA PHE A 346 -30.45 0.47 -15.91
C PHE A 346 -30.61 -0.32 -14.60
N GLY A 347 -30.17 0.23 -13.48
CA GLY A 347 -30.22 -0.46 -12.20
C GLY A 347 -29.45 -1.77 -12.17
N GLY A 348 -28.39 -1.87 -13.02
CA GLY A 348 -27.56 -3.07 -13.13
C GLY A 348 -28.01 -4.08 -14.20
N SER A 349 -29.15 -3.89 -14.85
CA SER A 349 -29.53 -4.68 -16.04
C SER A 349 -28.75 -4.24 -17.26
N SER A 350 -28.49 -5.16 -18.21
CA SER A 350 -27.94 -4.73 -19.49
C SER A 350 -28.97 -3.89 -20.27
N GLY A 351 -28.48 -2.94 -21.09
CA GLY A 351 -29.37 -2.12 -21.92
C GLY A 351 -30.24 -2.98 -22.86
N GLU A 352 -29.76 -4.15 -23.30
CA GLU A 352 -30.52 -5.13 -24.09
C GLU A 352 -31.67 -5.73 -23.29
N LYS A 353 -31.43 -6.16 -22.04
CA LYS A 353 -32.48 -6.70 -21.18
C LYS A 353 -33.52 -5.64 -20.82
N ALA A 354 -33.07 -4.40 -20.54
CA ALA A 354 -33.98 -3.29 -20.29
C ALA A 354 -34.86 -2.96 -21.50
N LEU A 355 -34.27 -3.05 -22.71
CA LEU A 355 -35.05 -2.85 -23.96
C LEU A 355 -36.05 -3.96 -24.22
N LEU A 356 -35.72 -5.20 -23.86
CA LEU A 356 -36.56 -6.37 -24.05
C LEU A 356 -37.55 -6.63 -22.90
N GLU A 357 -37.46 -5.84 -21.85
CA GLU A 357 -38.28 -5.97 -20.62
C GLU A 357 -38.17 -7.37 -19.97
N ILE A 358 -36.94 -7.97 -19.97
CA ILE A 358 -36.66 -9.30 -19.42
C ILE A 358 -35.57 -9.29 -18.33
#